data_960e5924796cc29582ada14426a18ecb
#
_entry.id   960e5924796cc29582ada14426a18ecb
#
_cell.length_a   1.000
_cell.length_b   1.000
_cell.length_c   1.000
_cell.angle_alpha   90.00
_cell.angle_beta   90.00
_cell.angle_gamma   90.00
#
_symmetry.space_group_name_H-M   'P 1'
#
loop_
_entity.id
_entity.type
_entity.pdbx_description
1 polymer ?
#
loop_
_entity_poly.entity_id
_entity_poly.type
_entity_poly.pdbx_seq_one_letter_code
_entity_poly.pdbx_strand_id
1 'polypeptide(L)'
;IALVDTHHNYCGEQGLAQCTACLAQRPAPTGESIEDWRLRHRLFLRNARYLLTPSRDAAQRLQRYFPTANLRFAPHLDIATDATVPQPNPPRLSTDAHLRILVIGAVNEVKGADILEATALQAARTSAPLEFHLVGYAHRLLQTQPHASLTVHGAYADSDLPRLLERLRPDIVWFPARWPETYSYTLSACLLAGVPIMAPDLGAFPERLSQRRWTWIKPWDTTATAWTGIFEDLRIRHFVTGQEPQLAPEFSSANANAGITAV
;
A
#
# COMPACT_ATOMS: atom_id res chain seq x y z
N ILE A 1 7.05 -8.31 -15.65
CA ILE A 1 5.58 -8.44 -15.53
C ILE A 1 5.09 -7.25 -14.73
N ALA A 2 4.23 -6.43 -15.33
CA ALA A 2 3.77 -5.20 -14.68
C ALA A 2 2.68 -5.44 -13.62
N LEU A 3 2.09 -6.63 -13.55
CA LEU A 3 0.97 -7.00 -12.67
C LEU A 3 -0.26 -6.08 -12.78
N VAL A 4 -0.37 -5.35 -13.89
CA VAL A 4 -1.49 -4.46 -14.19
C VAL A 4 -2.13 -4.83 -15.53
N ASP A 5 -3.43 -4.59 -15.63
CA ASP A 5 -4.20 -4.75 -16.85
C ASP A 5 -4.03 -3.54 -17.81
N THR A 6 -4.79 -3.53 -18.89
CA THR A 6 -4.77 -2.45 -19.88
C THR A 6 -5.31 -1.12 -19.34
N HIS A 7 -5.98 -1.10 -18.20
CA HIS A 7 -6.54 0.07 -17.52
C HIS A 7 -5.72 0.48 -16.28
N HIS A 8 -4.48 -0.02 -16.15
CA HIS A 8 -3.59 0.24 -15.00
C HIS A 8 -4.12 -0.25 -13.64
N ASN A 9 -5.10 -1.18 -13.61
CA ASN A 9 -5.52 -1.83 -12.39
C ASN A 9 -4.70 -3.09 -12.15
N TYR A 10 -4.55 -3.48 -10.88
CA TYR A 10 -3.97 -4.77 -10.54
C TYR A 10 -4.75 -5.90 -11.22
N CYS A 11 -4.04 -6.74 -11.98
CA CYS A 11 -4.66 -7.75 -12.84
C CYS A 11 -5.09 -9.02 -12.11
N GLY A 12 -4.86 -9.11 -10.79
CA GLY A 12 -5.16 -10.33 -10.02
C GLY A 12 -4.25 -11.52 -10.35
N GLU A 13 -3.21 -11.31 -11.19
CA GLU A 13 -2.23 -12.35 -11.59
C GLU A 13 -2.89 -13.58 -12.22
N GLN A 14 -3.80 -13.34 -13.12
CA GLN A 14 -4.52 -14.37 -13.87
C GLN A 14 -3.57 -15.24 -14.72
N GLY A 15 -4.09 -16.32 -15.26
CA GLY A 15 -3.30 -17.30 -16.02
C GLY A 15 -2.69 -16.78 -17.32
N LEU A 16 -1.95 -17.66 -18.00
CA LEU A 16 -1.19 -17.34 -19.20
C LEU A 16 -2.07 -16.78 -20.34
N ALA A 17 -3.27 -17.31 -20.52
CA ALA A 17 -4.19 -16.87 -21.57
C ALA A 17 -4.58 -15.40 -21.40
N GLN A 18 -4.85 -14.93 -20.17
CA GLN A 18 -5.17 -13.54 -19.90
C GLN A 18 -3.95 -12.63 -20.10
N CYS A 19 -2.75 -13.09 -19.72
CA CYS A 19 -1.53 -12.34 -19.99
C CYS A 19 -1.30 -12.18 -21.51
N THR A 20 -1.53 -13.22 -22.30
CA THR A 20 -1.43 -13.16 -23.76
C THR A 20 -2.45 -12.20 -24.36
N ALA A 21 -3.71 -12.28 -23.92
CA ALA A 21 -4.76 -11.34 -24.36
C ALA A 21 -4.46 -9.89 -23.98
N CYS A 22 -3.93 -9.66 -22.79
CA CYS A 22 -3.50 -8.32 -22.33
C CYS A 22 -2.35 -7.77 -23.20
N LEU A 23 -1.35 -8.59 -23.51
CA LEU A 23 -0.22 -8.18 -24.36
C LEU A 23 -0.64 -7.98 -25.83
N ALA A 24 -1.67 -8.65 -26.31
CA ALA A 24 -2.22 -8.40 -27.64
C ALA A 24 -2.82 -6.98 -27.76
N GLN A 25 -3.39 -6.44 -26.66
CA GLN A 25 -3.93 -5.09 -26.62
C GLN A 25 -2.87 -4.04 -26.27
N ARG A 26 -1.89 -4.41 -25.44
CA ARG A 26 -0.80 -3.55 -24.99
C ARG A 26 0.54 -4.28 -25.14
N PRO A 27 1.11 -4.30 -26.35
CA PRO A 27 2.33 -5.04 -26.65
C PRO A 27 3.50 -4.64 -25.75
N ALA A 28 4.32 -5.61 -25.39
CA ALA A 28 5.59 -5.33 -24.72
C ALA A 28 6.49 -4.48 -25.63
N PRO A 29 7.31 -3.56 -25.10
CA PRO A 29 8.22 -2.74 -25.91
C PRO A 29 9.18 -3.57 -26.79
N THR A 30 9.50 -4.79 -26.37
CA THR A 30 10.37 -5.74 -27.11
C THR A 30 9.61 -6.60 -28.12
N GLY A 31 8.27 -6.54 -28.15
CA GLY A 31 7.45 -7.46 -28.93
C GLY A 31 7.48 -8.92 -28.46
N GLU A 32 8.15 -9.20 -27.34
CA GLU A 32 8.31 -10.56 -26.80
C GLU A 32 6.99 -11.11 -26.25
N SER A 33 6.71 -12.40 -26.49
CA SER A 33 5.58 -13.09 -25.89
C SER A 33 5.76 -13.26 -24.38
N ILE A 34 4.66 -13.47 -23.64
CA ILE A 34 4.75 -13.74 -22.20
C ILE A 34 5.43 -15.08 -21.91
N GLU A 35 5.28 -16.07 -22.80
CA GLU A 35 5.94 -17.36 -22.71
C GLU A 35 7.46 -17.22 -22.82
N ASP A 36 7.93 -16.52 -23.86
CA ASP A 36 9.37 -16.30 -24.09
C ASP A 36 9.98 -15.49 -22.97
N TRP A 37 9.27 -14.43 -22.52
CA TRP A 37 9.69 -13.63 -21.37
C TRP A 37 9.83 -14.48 -20.10
N ARG A 38 8.84 -15.32 -19.77
CA ARG A 38 8.88 -16.22 -18.62
C ARG A 38 9.96 -17.28 -18.75
N LEU A 39 10.15 -17.85 -19.96
CA LEU A 39 11.20 -18.83 -20.20
C LEU A 39 12.59 -18.25 -20.00
N ARG A 40 12.86 -17.09 -20.59
CA ARG A 40 14.14 -16.40 -20.47
C ARG A 40 14.46 -16.07 -18.99
N HIS A 41 13.50 -15.55 -18.26
CA HIS A 41 13.68 -15.23 -16.84
C HIS A 41 13.82 -16.50 -15.99
N ARG A 42 13.11 -17.58 -16.31
CA ARG A 42 13.26 -18.86 -15.60
C ARG A 42 14.68 -19.40 -15.72
N LEU A 43 15.26 -19.35 -16.92
CA LEU A 43 16.63 -19.80 -17.15
C LEU A 43 17.64 -18.94 -16.36
N PHE A 44 17.44 -17.64 -16.34
CA PHE A 44 18.27 -16.72 -15.56
C PHE A 44 18.14 -16.97 -14.04
N LEU A 45 16.91 -17.02 -13.53
CA LEU A 45 16.66 -17.13 -12.09
C LEU A 45 17.05 -18.52 -11.54
N ARG A 46 16.97 -19.59 -12.35
CA ARG A 46 17.40 -20.92 -11.95
C ARG A 46 18.91 -21.00 -11.67
N ASN A 47 19.70 -20.20 -12.35
CA ASN A 47 21.16 -20.18 -12.17
C ASN A 47 21.61 -19.33 -10.98
N ALA A 48 20.71 -18.55 -10.37
CA ALA A 48 21.01 -17.81 -9.17
C ALA A 48 21.14 -18.77 -7.96
N ARG A 49 22.18 -18.57 -7.14
CA ARG A 49 22.35 -19.36 -5.92
C ARG A 49 21.13 -19.26 -4.99
N TYR A 50 20.58 -18.05 -4.87
CA TYR A 50 19.32 -17.74 -4.19
C TYR A 50 18.83 -16.35 -4.62
N LEU A 51 17.55 -16.10 -4.44
CA LEU A 51 16.90 -14.81 -4.67
C LEU A 51 16.35 -14.30 -3.36
N LEU A 52 16.75 -13.11 -2.97
CA LEU A 52 16.24 -12.44 -1.77
C LEU A 52 14.93 -11.72 -2.08
N THR A 53 13.94 -11.90 -1.24
CA THR A 53 12.66 -11.20 -1.34
C THR A 53 12.38 -10.46 -0.04
N PRO A 54 11.95 -9.18 -0.11
CA PRO A 54 11.77 -8.36 1.08
C PRO A 54 10.49 -8.67 1.86
N SER A 55 9.59 -9.47 1.29
CA SER A 55 8.35 -9.92 1.93
C SER A 55 8.01 -11.35 1.51
N ARG A 56 7.22 -12.03 2.32
CA ARG A 56 6.68 -13.36 2.00
C ARG A 56 5.70 -13.30 0.84
N ASP A 57 4.87 -12.24 0.76
CA ASP A 57 3.99 -11.99 -0.38
C ASP A 57 4.78 -11.92 -1.69
N ALA A 58 5.88 -11.16 -1.75
CA ALA A 58 6.74 -11.09 -2.93
C ALA A 58 7.35 -12.45 -3.29
N ALA A 59 7.78 -13.22 -2.29
CA ALA A 59 8.30 -14.57 -2.49
C ALA A 59 7.24 -15.51 -3.10
N GLN A 60 6.03 -15.52 -2.54
CA GLN A 60 4.92 -16.35 -3.02
C GLN A 60 4.53 -16.01 -4.46
N ARG A 61 4.48 -14.72 -4.81
CA ARG A 61 4.21 -14.27 -6.19
C ARG A 61 5.28 -14.76 -7.14
N LEU A 62 6.55 -14.60 -6.80
CA LEU A 62 7.66 -15.10 -7.62
C LEU A 62 7.62 -16.63 -7.76
N GLN A 63 7.28 -17.36 -6.70
CA GLN A 63 7.18 -18.81 -6.72
C GLN A 63 6.14 -19.32 -7.72
N ARG A 64 5.00 -18.62 -7.87
CA ARG A 64 3.98 -18.98 -8.87
C ARG A 64 4.50 -18.94 -10.31
N TYR A 65 5.34 -17.94 -10.61
CA TYR A 65 5.89 -17.77 -11.96
C TYR A 65 7.18 -18.55 -12.19
N PHE A 66 7.96 -18.77 -11.14
CA PHE A 66 9.27 -19.38 -11.16
C PHE A 66 9.41 -20.45 -10.07
N PRO A 67 8.69 -21.57 -10.20
CA PRO A 67 8.60 -22.59 -9.13
C PRO A 67 9.92 -23.27 -8.80
N THR A 68 10.91 -23.21 -9.70
CA THR A 68 12.26 -23.77 -9.48
C THR A 68 13.27 -22.76 -8.93
N ALA A 69 12.87 -21.52 -8.69
CA ALA A 69 13.76 -20.49 -8.14
C ALA A 69 14.02 -20.75 -6.64
N ASN A 70 15.28 -20.60 -6.23
CA ASN A 70 15.68 -20.71 -4.83
C ASN A 70 15.39 -19.37 -4.11
N LEU A 71 14.20 -19.22 -3.59
CA LEU A 71 13.73 -18.00 -2.93
C LEU A 71 14.06 -18.02 -1.43
N ARG A 72 14.49 -16.88 -0.91
CA ARG A 72 14.72 -16.66 0.51
C ARG A 72 14.06 -15.36 0.95
N PHE A 73 13.37 -15.42 2.07
CA PHE A 73 12.82 -14.23 2.71
C PHE A 73 13.92 -13.50 3.46
N ALA A 74 14.16 -12.24 3.10
CA ALA A 74 15.14 -11.36 3.73
C ALA A 74 14.54 -9.95 3.78
N PRO A 75 13.88 -9.56 4.88
CA PRO A 75 13.32 -8.22 5.03
C PRO A 75 14.43 -7.18 4.99
N HIS A 76 14.11 -5.98 4.54
CA HIS A 76 15.05 -4.86 4.60
C HIS A 76 15.31 -4.45 6.05
N LEU A 77 16.55 -4.08 6.34
CA LEU A 77 17.00 -3.69 7.69
C LEU A 77 16.85 -2.17 7.95
N ASP A 78 15.79 -1.56 7.44
CA ASP A 78 15.46 -0.16 7.69
C ASP A 78 14.78 0.07 9.05
N ILE A 79 14.26 -1.00 9.66
CA ILE A 79 13.86 -1.06 11.06
C ILE A 79 14.76 -2.09 11.71
N ALA A 80 15.50 -1.68 12.75
CA ALA A 80 16.36 -2.61 13.50
C ALA A 80 15.51 -3.76 14.06
N THR A 81 16.02 -4.99 13.97
CA THR A 81 15.28 -6.20 14.36
C THR A 81 14.93 -6.25 15.85
N ASP A 82 15.67 -5.53 16.69
CA ASP A 82 15.48 -5.35 18.13
C ASP A 82 14.75 -4.06 18.51
N ALA A 83 14.44 -3.20 17.51
CA ALA A 83 13.72 -1.96 17.78
C ALA A 83 12.28 -2.25 18.19
N THR A 84 11.89 -1.70 19.33
CA THR A 84 10.48 -1.68 19.73
C THR A 84 9.72 -0.67 18.84
N VAL A 85 8.89 -1.18 17.94
CA VAL A 85 8.04 -0.33 17.10
C VAL A 85 6.95 0.31 17.98
N PRO A 86 6.85 1.66 18.03
CA PRO A 86 5.85 2.33 18.84
C PRO A 86 4.44 1.92 18.46
N GLN A 87 3.59 1.69 19.46
CA GLN A 87 2.18 1.47 19.23
C GLN A 87 1.43 2.80 19.14
N PRO A 88 0.46 2.95 18.22
CA PRO A 88 -0.31 4.19 18.12
C PRO A 88 -1.13 4.44 19.38
N ASN A 89 -1.17 5.72 19.76
CA ASN A 89 -2.04 6.23 20.81
C ASN A 89 -2.58 7.61 20.40
N PRO A 90 -3.50 7.66 19.41
CA PRO A 90 -3.98 8.92 18.88
C PRO A 90 -4.85 9.64 19.92
N PRO A 91 -4.78 10.99 19.96
CA PRO A 91 -5.66 11.78 20.81
C PRO A 91 -7.11 11.67 20.31
N ARG A 92 -8.07 11.93 21.21
CA ARG A 92 -9.48 12.04 20.82
C ARG A 92 -9.71 13.34 20.05
N LEU A 93 -10.53 13.24 19.01
CA LEU A 93 -11.02 14.40 18.28
C LEU A 93 -12.30 14.94 18.93
N SER A 94 -12.52 16.24 18.82
CA SER A 94 -13.84 16.84 19.08
C SER A 94 -14.83 16.45 17.98
N THR A 95 -16.11 16.56 18.26
CA THR A 95 -17.18 16.16 17.34
C THR A 95 -17.20 16.96 16.03
N ASP A 96 -16.70 18.16 16.05
CA ASP A 96 -16.59 19.10 14.92
C ASP A 96 -15.23 19.06 14.21
N ALA A 97 -14.22 18.40 14.78
CA ALA A 97 -12.90 18.28 14.17
C ALA A 97 -12.91 17.37 12.93
N HIS A 98 -12.16 17.75 11.92
CA HIS A 98 -11.93 16.90 10.75
C HIS A 98 -10.94 15.79 11.09
N LEU A 99 -11.14 14.60 10.50
CA LEU A 99 -10.13 13.53 10.50
C LEU A 99 -9.06 13.87 9.45
N ARG A 100 -7.81 14.01 9.91
CA ARG A 100 -6.67 14.30 9.05
C ARG A 100 -6.03 13.02 8.54
N ILE A 101 -6.16 12.80 7.22
CA ILE A 101 -5.72 11.60 6.52
C ILE A 101 -4.50 11.97 5.69
N LEU A 102 -3.37 11.30 5.93
CA LEU A 102 -2.12 11.54 5.24
C LEU A 102 -1.81 10.41 4.26
N VAL A 103 -1.44 10.75 3.03
CA VAL A 103 -0.85 9.86 2.03
C VAL A 103 0.59 10.30 1.79
N ILE A 104 1.54 9.37 1.67
CA ILE A 104 2.97 9.67 1.59
C ILE A 104 3.59 9.03 0.36
N GLY A 105 4.38 9.81 -0.38
CA GLY A 105 5.25 9.35 -1.45
C GLY A 105 4.94 9.92 -2.83
N ALA A 106 5.63 9.42 -3.83
CA ALA A 106 5.32 9.66 -5.24
C ALA A 106 4.20 8.72 -5.66
N VAL A 107 3.00 9.26 -5.89
CA VAL A 107 1.82 8.47 -6.22
C VAL A 107 1.49 8.54 -7.71
N ASN A 108 1.20 7.39 -8.29
CA ASN A 108 0.69 7.25 -9.65
C ASN A 108 -0.63 6.46 -9.60
N GLU A 109 -1.16 6.04 -10.75
CA GLU A 109 -2.42 5.28 -10.83
C GLU A 109 -2.39 4.04 -9.93
N VAL A 110 -1.34 3.21 -10.03
CA VAL A 110 -1.22 1.97 -9.24
C VAL A 110 -0.95 2.23 -7.74
N LYS A 111 -0.39 3.38 -7.40
CA LYS A 111 -0.21 3.82 -6.01
C LYS A 111 -1.40 4.62 -5.48
N GLY A 112 -2.48 4.70 -6.25
CA GLY A 112 -3.77 5.22 -5.81
C GLY A 112 -3.96 6.72 -5.93
N ALA A 113 -3.26 7.41 -6.84
CA ALA A 113 -3.47 8.84 -7.07
C ALA A 113 -4.93 9.16 -7.40
N ASP A 114 -5.54 8.35 -8.27
CA ASP A 114 -6.92 8.56 -8.73
C ASP A 114 -7.95 8.28 -7.62
N ILE A 115 -7.72 7.24 -6.81
CA ILE A 115 -8.62 6.93 -5.70
C ILE A 115 -8.49 7.96 -4.57
N LEU A 116 -7.29 8.50 -4.32
CA LEU A 116 -7.09 9.60 -3.38
C LEU A 116 -7.89 10.83 -3.81
N GLU A 117 -7.72 11.28 -5.06
CA GLU A 117 -8.43 12.43 -5.60
C GLU A 117 -9.94 12.22 -5.58
N ALA A 118 -10.42 11.07 -6.06
CA ALA A 118 -11.85 10.76 -6.10
C ALA A 118 -12.48 10.72 -4.70
N THR A 119 -11.75 10.21 -3.69
CA THR A 119 -12.21 10.19 -2.29
C THR A 119 -12.26 11.61 -1.70
N ALA A 120 -11.25 12.44 -1.97
CA ALA A 120 -11.21 13.83 -1.51
C ALA A 120 -12.30 14.69 -2.18
N LEU A 121 -12.58 14.46 -3.47
CA LEU A 121 -13.71 15.09 -4.18
C LEU A 121 -15.06 14.65 -3.60
N GLN A 122 -15.20 13.37 -3.29
CA GLN A 122 -16.42 12.85 -2.67
C GLN A 122 -16.64 13.46 -1.29
N ALA A 123 -15.59 13.54 -0.47
CA ALA A 123 -15.64 14.16 0.86
C ALA A 123 -16.07 15.64 0.78
N ALA A 124 -15.51 16.41 -0.17
CA ALA A 124 -15.91 17.80 -0.39
C ALA A 124 -17.38 17.92 -0.80
N ARG A 125 -17.84 17.05 -1.72
CA ARG A 125 -19.24 17.06 -2.19
C ARG A 125 -20.26 16.73 -1.10
N THR A 126 -19.91 15.85 -0.18
CA THR A 126 -20.79 15.44 0.92
C THR A 126 -20.58 16.26 2.18
N SER A 127 -19.66 17.23 2.17
CA SER A 127 -19.25 17.99 3.35
C SER A 127 -18.81 17.07 4.51
N ALA A 128 -18.22 15.93 4.18
CA ALA A 128 -17.70 15.00 5.17
C ALA A 128 -16.54 15.67 5.96
N PRO A 129 -16.46 15.52 7.27
CA PRO A 129 -15.42 16.13 8.09
C PRO A 129 -14.07 15.38 7.95
N LEU A 130 -13.57 15.32 6.71
CA LEU A 130 -12.35 14.64 6.30
C LEU A 130 -11.41 15.64 5.61
N GLU A 131 -10.13 15.57 5.93
CA GLU A 131 -9.07 16.39 5.37
C GLU A 131 -7.94 15.49 4.88
N PHE A 132 -7.61 15.56 3.58
CA PHE A 132 -6.58 14.74 2.96
C PHE A 132 -5.32 15.56 2.69
N HIS A 133 -4.16 14.98 2.97
CA HIS A 133 -2.85 15.56 2.69
C HIS A 133 -2.00 14.56 1.90
N LEU A 134 -1.40 15.00 0.80
CA LEU A 134 -0.36 14.25 0.09
C LEU A 134 0.99 14.86 0.41
N VAL A 135 1.81 14.18 1.20
CA VAL A 135 3.23 14.48 1.39
C VAL A 135 4.00 13.76 0.29
N GLY A 136 4.37 14.51 -0.73
CA GLY A 136 4.89 13.99 -1.97
C GLY A 136 4.21 14.64 -3.17
N TYR A 137 4.17 13.94 -4.28
CA TYR A 137 3.58 14.42 -5.52
C TYR A 137 2.88 13.29 -6.28
N ALA A 138 2.01 13.65 -7.20
CA ALA A 138 1.38 12.69 -8.10
C ALA A 138 1.97 12.79 -9.50
N HIS A 139 1.77 11.74 -10.32
CA HIS A 139 2.19 11.69 -11.73
C HIS A 139 1.51 12.75 -12.63
N ARG A 140 0.45 13.37 -12.12
CA ARG A 140 -0.31 14.45 -12.74
C ARG A 140 -0.80 15.45 -11.68
N LEU A 141 -1.31 16.57 -12.11
CA LEU A 141 -1.98 17.50 -11.19
C LEU A 141 -3.28 16.87 -10.69
N LEU A 142 -3.47 16.92 -9.38
CA LEU A 142 -4.69 16.51 -8.70
C LEU A 142 -5.55 17.75 -8.41
N GLN A 143 -6.85 17.55 -8.34
CA GLN A 143 -7.76 18.58 -7.83
C GLN A 143 -7.56 18.74 -6.33
N THR A 144 -7.43 20.00 -5.90
CA THR A 144 -7.19 20.39 -4.51
C THR A 144 -8.26 21.37 -4.04
N GLN A 145 -8.10 21.93 -2.83
CA GLN A 145 -8.99 22.99 -2.33
C GLN A 145 -9.17 24.11 -3.38
N PRO A 146 -10.38 24.68 -3.51
CA PRO A 146 -11.60 24.37 -2.74
C PRO A 146 -12.46 23.23 -3.27
N HIS A 147 -12.08 22.62 -4.41
CA HIS A 147 -12.91 21.61 -5.10
C HIS A 147 -12.84 20.22 -4.49
N ALA A 148 -11.68 19.87 -3.91
CA ALA A 148 -11.46 18.62 -3.21
C ALA A 148 -10.89 18.90 -1.82
N SER A 149 -11.24 18.10 -0.81
CA SER A 149 -10.67 18.20 0.54
C SER A 149 -9.21 17.70 0.58
N LEU A 150 -8.37 18.15 -0.36
CA LEU A 150 -7.00 17.67 -0.57
C LEU A 150 -6.00 18.84 -0.59
N THR A 151 -4.89 18.66 0.14
CA THR A 151 -3.71 19.51 0.08
C THR A 151 -2.49 18.70 -0.36
N VAL A 152 -1.74 19.19 -1.37
CA VAL A 152 -0.51 18.57 -1.85
C VAL A 152 0.69 19.38 -1.39
N HIS A 153 1.60 18.74 -0.65
CA HIS A 153 2.77 19.41 -0.02
C HIS A 153 4.01 19.45 -0.92
N GLY A 154 4.06 18.65 -1.99
CA GLY A 154 5.21 18.56 -2.87
C GLY A 154 6.27 17.56 -2.39
N ALA A 155 7.37 17.48 -3.16
CA ALA A 155 8.47 16.56 -2.88
C ALA A 155 9.15 16.86 -1.54
N TYR A 156 9.70 15.82 -0.91
CA TYR A 156 10.44 15.89 0.34
C TYR A 156 11.69 15.00 0.26
N ALA A 157 12.68 15.23 1.11
CA ALA A 157 13.79 14.29 1.30
C ALA A 157 13.39 13.22 2.34
N ASP A 158 13.81 11.98 2.14
CA ASP A 158 13.45 10.87 3.03
C ASP A 158 13.85 11.14 4.50
N SER A 159 14.96 11.86 4.71
CA SER A 159 15.41 12.32 6.04
C SER A 159 14.44 13.28 6.73
N ASP A 160 13.57 13.96 5.98
CA ASP A 160 12.63 14.93 6.54
C ASP A 160 11.31 14.29 6.96
N LEU A 161 11.06 13.05 6.56
CA LEU A 161 9.77 12.39 6.78
C LEU A 161 9.38 12.31 8.27
N PRO A 162 10.27 11.99 9.23
CA PRO A 162 9.92 12.02 10.64
C PRO A 162 9.43 13.39 11.11
N ARG A 163 10.13 14.47 10.73
CA ARG A 163 9.72 15.86 11.06
C ARG A 163 8.40 16.25 10.41
N LEU A 164 8.14 15.78 9.20
CA LEU A 164 6.88 16.04 8.50
C LEU A 164 5.71 15.36 9.20
N LEU A 165 5.88 14.12 9.66
CA LEU A 165 4.88 13.40 10.45
C LEU A 165 4.60 14.12 11.79
N GLU A 166 5.63 14.53 12.50
CA GLU A 166 5.48 15.31 13.75
C GLU A 166 4.76 16.65 13.54
N ARG A 167 5.07 17.36 12.44
CA ARG A 167 4.48 18.67 12.14
C ARG A 167 3.03 18.56 11.69
N LEU A 168 2.73 17.60 10.79
CA LEU A 168 1.41 17.45 10.22
C LEU A 168 0.44 16.73 11.16
N ARG A 169 0.95 15.94 12.11
CA ARG A 169 0.17 15.20 13.11
C ARG A 169 -1.05 14.52 12.50
N PRO A 170 -0.86 13.60 11.54
CA PRO A 170 -1.98 12.91 10.93
C PRO A 170 -2.71 12.07 11.97
N ASP A 171 -4.04 12.04 11.92
CA ASP A 171 -4.83 11.12 12.71
C ASP A 171 -4.68 9.70 12.17
N ILE A 172 -4.51 9.57 10.84
CA ILE A 172 -4.30 8.28 10.16
C ILE A 172 -3.43 8.48 8.92
N VAL A 173 -2.53 7.54 8.66
CA VAL A 173 -1.83 7.44 7.36
C VAL A 173 -2.53 6.40 6.50
N TRP A 174 -2.88 6.78 5.27
CA TRP A 174 -3.55 5.93 4.30
C TRP A 174 -2.62 5.55 3.16
N PHE A 175 -2.56 4.26 2.86
CA PHE A 175 -1.90 3.69 1.69
C PHE A 175 -2.97 3.27 0.67
N PRO A 176 -3.34 4.14 -0.29
CA PRO A 176 -4.39 3.83 -1.27
C PRO A 176 -3.91 2.93 -2.42
N ALA A 177 -2.81 2.18 -2.22
CA ALA A 177 -2.19 1.41 -3.28
C ALA A 177 -3.13 0.33 -3.85
N ARG A 178 -3.18 0.28 -5.19
CA ARG A 178 -3.90 -0.73 -5.99
C ARG A 178 -2.94 -1.67 -6.72
N TRP A 179 -1.80 -1.90 -6.12
CA TRP A 179 -0.67 -2.66 -6.61
C TRP A 179 -0.03 -3.41 -5.43
N PRO A 180 0.43 -4.66 -5.62
CA PRO A 180 1.10 -5.39 -4.55
C PRO A 180 2.50 -4.84 -4.28
N GLU A 181 2.60 -3.92 -3.35
CA GLU A 181 3.89 -3.41 -2.88
C GLU A 181 4.75 -4.55 -2.32
N THR A 182 6.02 -4.58 -2.72
CA THR A 182 6.93 -5.64 -2.26
C THR A 182 7.42 -5.41 -0.84
N TYR A 183 7.45 -4.14 -0.37
CA TYR A 183 7.91 -3.78 0.97
C TYR A 183 7.30 -2.48 1.51
N SER A 184 7.48 -1.33 0.83
CA SER A 184 7.08 0.01 1.25
C SER A 184 7.95 0.62 2.37
N TYR A 185 8.96 1.42 2.01
CA TYR A 185 9.79 2.16 2.98
C TYR A 185 9.02 3.25 3.72
N THR A 186 8.04 3.88 3.06
CA THR A 186 7.15 4.86 3.71
C THR A 186 6.32 4.22 4.83
N LEU A 187 5.97 2.94 4.69
CA LEU A 187 5.35 2.19 5.79
C LEU A 187 6.29 2.06 6.99
N SER A 188 7.58 1.79 6.76
CA SER A 188 8.57 1.71 7.85
C SER A 188 8.63 3.00 8.65
N ALA A 189 8.65 4.15 7.96
CA ALA A 189 8.64 5.46 8.63
C ALA A 189 7.36 5.67 9.47
N CYS A 190 6.20 5.25 8.96
CA CYS A 190 4.93 5.33 9.71
C CYS A 190 4.90 4.39 10.92
N LEU A 191 5.49 3.21 10.81
CA LEU A 191 5.62 2.27 11.92
C LEU A 191 6.50 2.87 13.04
N LEU A 192 7.65 3.44 12.68
CA LEU A 192 8.56 4.09 13.62
C LEU A 192 7.96 5.35 14.24
N ALA A 193 7.08 6.06 13.54
CA ALA A 193 6.35 7.21 14.07
C ALA A 193 5.15 6.82 14.96
N GLY A 194 4.79 5.55 15.05
CA GLY A 194 3.68 5.08 15.87
C GLY A 194 2.31 5.64 15.48
N VAL A 195 2.09 5.95 14.20
CA VAL A 195 0.81 6.53 13.72
C VAL A 195 -0.21 5.44 13.36
N PRO A 196 -1.54 5.71 13.48
CA PRO A 196 -2.58 4.84 12.96
C PRO A 196 -2.45 4.64 11.44
N ILE A 197 -2.74 3.43 10.94
CA ILE A 197 -2.54 3.08 9.53
C ILE A 197 -3.79 2.46 8.92
N MET A 198 -4.13 2.92 7.71
CA MET A 198 -5.07 2.29 6.79
C MET A 198 -4.30 1.78 5.57
N ALA A 199 -4.44 0.51 5.23
CA ALA A 199 -3.72 -0.10 4.11
C ALA A 199 -4.59 -1.12 3.34
N PRO A 200 -4.23 -1.43 2.08
CA PRO A 200 -4.93 -2.46 1.31
C PRO A 200 -4.56 -3.88 1.77
N ASP A 201 -5.44 -4.83 1.50
CA ASP A 201 -5.22 -6.26 1.70
C ASP A 201 -4.32 -6.89 0.60
N LEU A 202 -3.32 -6.15 0.16
CA LEU A 202 -2.52 -6.48 -1.02
C LEU A 202 -1.02 -6.25 -0.78
N GLY A 203 -0.18 -7.14 -1.33
CA GLY A 203 1.28 -7.02 -1.22
C GLY A 203 1.79 -7.24 0.20
N ALA A 204 2.84 -6.54 0.56
CA ALA A 204 3.50 -6.67 1.87
C ALA A 204 2.71 -6.04 3.04
N PHE A 205 1.64 -5.28 2.80
CA PHE A 205 0.92 -4.57 3.86
C PHE A 205 0.31 -5.52 4.90
N PRO A 206 -0.47 -6.57 4.53
CA PRO A 206 -1.05 -7.48 5.51
C PRO A 206 0.00 -8.17 6.38
N GLU A 207 1.11 -8.59 5.78
CA GLU A 207 2.23 -9.23 6.48
C GLU A 207 2.88 -8.29 7.50
N ARG A 208 3.22 -7.06 7.06
CA ARG A 208 3.95 -6.09 7.87
C ARG A 208 3.09 -5.41 8.95
N LEU A 209 1.78 -5.47 8.82
CA LEU A 209 0.81 -4.85 9.71
C LEU A 209 0.06 -5.88 10.58
N SER A 210 0.42 -7.16 10.48
CA SER A 210 -0.22 -8.25 11.22
C SER A 210 -0.28 -7.97 12.71
N GLN A 211 -1.46 -8.15 13.32
CA GLN A 211 -1.73 -7.98 14.77
C GLN A 211 -1.39 -6.58 15.34
N ARG A 212 -1.19 -5.57 14.47
CA ARG A 212 -0.89 -4.20 14.92
C ARG A 212 -2.16 -3.48 15.39
N ARG A 213 -2.06 -2.76 16.49
CA ARG A 213 -3.12 -1.88 17.01
C ARG A 213 -3.34 -0.68 16.09
N TRP A 214 -4.54 -0.10 16.09
CA TRP A 214 -4.88 1.09 15.31
C TRP A 214 -4.52 0.96 13.83
N THR A 215 -4.87 -0.19 13.27
CA THR A 215 -4.56 -0.56 11.90
C THR A 215 -5.76 -1.23 11.25
N TRP A 216 -6.11 -0.77 10.06
CA TRP A 216 -7.24 -1.30 9.29
C TRP A 216 -6.74 -1.77 7.93
N ILE A 217 -7.00 -3.02 7.61
CA ILE A 217 -6.77 -3.62 6.31
C ILE A 217 -8.11 -3.68 5.58
N LYS A 218 -8.16 -3.13 4.36
CA LYS A 218 -9.38 -3.06 3.54
C LYS A 218 -9.11 -3.57 2.12
N PRO A 219 -10.14 -4.05 1.41
CA PRO A 219 -9.98 -4.48 0.03
C PRO A 219 -9.35 -3.39 -0.84
N TRP A 220 -8.34 -3.75 -1.63
CA TRP A 220 -7.58 -2.83 -2.46
C TRP A 220 -8.43 -2.15 -3.55
N ASP A 221 -9.54 -2.76 -3.95
CA ASP A 221 -10.48 -2.29 -4.97
C ASP A 221 -11.64 -1.45 -4.39
N THR A 222 -11.56 -1.09 -3.11
CA THR A 222 -12.54 -0.24 -2.43
C THR A 222 -12.76 1.08 -3.20
N THR A 223 -14.03 1.43 -3.45
CA THR A 223 -14.42 2.63 -4.21
C THR A 223 -14.26 3.91 -3.38
N ALA A 224 -14.20 5.08 -4.06
CA ALA A 224 -14.10 6.38 -3.39
C ALA A 224 -15.27 6.66 -2.43
N THR A 225 -16.50 6.31 -2.81
CA THR A 225 -17.67 6.45 -1.94
C THR A 225 -17.56 5.57 -0.70
N ALA A 226 -17.12 4.31 -0.88
CA ALA A 226 -16.91 3.41 0.24
C ALA A 226 -15.79 3.90 1.16
N TRP A 227 -14.67 4.41 0.60
CA TRP A 227 -13.59 5.00 1.39
C TRP A 227 -14.06 6.18 2.24
N THR A 228 -14.84 7.10 1.66
CA THR A 228 -15.42 8.23 2.41
C THR A 228 -16.23 7.72 3.59
N GLY A 229 -17.16 6.80 3.39
CA GLY A 229 -17.96 6.22 4.47
C GLY A 229 -17.13 5.47 5.52
N ILE A 230 -16.10 4.74 5.11
CA ILE A 230 -15.15 4.08 6.03
C ILE A 230 -14.46 5.11 6.94
N PHE A 231 -13.92 6.19 6.37
CA PHE A 231 -13.25 7.22 7.17
C PHE A 231 -14.18 7.98 8.10
N GLU A 232 -15.42 8.26 7.69
CA GLU A 232 -16.45 8.85 8.56
C GLU A 232 -16.80 7.93 9.73
N ASP A 233 -17.01 6.64 9.46
CA ASP A 233 -17.29 5.64 10.51
C ASP A 233 -16.11 5.51 11.50
N LEU A 234 -14.87 5.41 10.99
CA LEU A 234 -13.67 5.36 11.81
C LEU A 234 -13.51 6.63 12.66
N ARG A 235 -13.73 7.80 12.06
CA ARG A 235 -13.68 9.08 12.78
C ARG A 235 -14.61 9.05 13.99
N ILE A 236 -15.85 8.67 13.81
CA ILE A 236 -16.85 8.65 14.89
C ILE A 236 -16.49 7.58 15.92
N ARG A 237 -16.29 6.34 15.50
CA ARG A 237 -16.12 5.22 16.44
C ARG A 237 -14.80 5.27 17.19
N HIS A 238 -13.72 5.61 16.54
CA HIS A 238 -12.40 5.45 17.15
C HIS A 238 -11.80 6.77 17.61
N PHE A 239 -11.94 7.82 16.80
CA PHE A 239 -11.30 9.09 17.13
C PHE A 239 -12.17 10.02 17.99
N VAL A 240 -13.47 10.05 17.80
CA VAL A 240 -14.38 10.88 18.61
C VAL A 240 -14.80 10.13 19.87
N THR A 241 -15.41 8.94 19.76
CA THR A 241 -15.87 8.20 20.95
C THR A 241 -14.74 7.50 21.71
N GLY A 242 -13.59 7.31 21.06
CA GLY A 242 -12.41 6.67 21.65
C GLY A 242 -12.56 5.16 21.84
N GLN A 243 -13.44 4.51 21.08
CA GLN A 243 -13.51 3.05 21.06
C GLN A 243 -12.23 2.48 20.46
N GLU A 244 -11.52 1.65 21.19
CA GLU A 244 -10.32 1.00 20.68
C GLU A 244 -10.68 0.04 19.53
N PRO A 245 -9.96 0.13 18.37
CA PRO A 245 -10.20 -0.80 17.28
C PRO A 245 -9.67 -2.21 17.61
N GLN A 246 -10.21 -3.20 16.92
CA GLN A 246 -9.62 -4.54 16.92
C GLN A 246 -8.19 -4.50 16.34
N LEU A 247 -7.38 -5.50 16.71
CA LEU A 247 -6.08 -5.68 16.09
C LEU A 247 -6.23 -5.93 14.58
N ALA A 248 -5.25 -5.53 13.79
CA ALA A 248 -5.19 -5.94 12.40
C ALA A 248 -5.24 -7.47 12.29
N PRO A 249 -5.85 -8.02 11.22
CA PRO A 249 -5.91 -9.45 11.03
C PRO A 249 -4.54 -10.11 11.11
N GLU A 250 -4.48 -11.32 11.64
CA GLU A 250 -3.27 -12.12 11.60
C GLU A 250 -2.94 -12.50 10.15
N PHE A 251 -1.70 -12.28 9.75
CA PHE A 251 -1.22 -12.72 8.45
C PHE A 251 -1.01 -14.23 8.48
N SER A 252 -1.92 -14.96 7.83
CA SER A 252 -1.80 -16.42 7.72
C SER A 252 -0.74 -16.78 6.66
N SER A 253 0.36 -17.35 7.11
CA SER A 253 1.36 -17.96 6.23
C SER A 253 0.96 -19.36 5.73
N ALA A 254 -0.28 -19.79 5.96
CA ALA A 254 -0.71 -21.16 5.64
C ALA A 254 -0.51 -21.56 4.15
N ASN A 255 -0.44 -20.58 3.25
CA ASN A 255 -0.05 -20.77 1.85
C ASN A 255 1.45 -20.52 1.59
N ALA A 256 2.24 -20.19 2.61
CA ALA A 256 3.64 -19.74 2.50
C ALA A 256 4.66 -20.87 2.69
N ASN A 257 4.25 -22.06 3.10
CA ASN A 257 5.17 -23.09 3.63
C ASN A 257 5.80 -24.03 2.60
N ALA A 258 5.70 -23.76 1.31
CA ALA A 258 6.42 -24.56 0.33
C ALA A 258 7.84 -23.97 0.07
N GLY A 259 8.77 -24.21 0.98
CA GLY A 259 10.21 -24.12 0.68
C GLY A 259 10.88 -22.75 0.77
N ILE A 260 10.23 -21.70 1.31
CA ILE A 260 10.88 -20.39 1.49
C ILE A 260 11.54 -20.32 2.87
N THR A 261 12.87 -20.34 2.87
CA THR A 261 13.68 -20.24 4.11
C THR A 261 13.93 -18.77 4.45
N ALA A 262 13.79 -18.40 5.73
CA ALA A 262 14.26 -17.10 6.23
C ALA A 262 15.80 -17.10 6.32
N VAL A 263 16.42 -15.96 6.07
CA VAL A 263 17.89 -15.73 6.22
C VAL A 263 18.13 -14.88 7.44
#